data_c534901b63d1dc237a5d330e777f84be
#
_entry.id   c534901b63d1dc237a5d330e777f84be
#
_cell.length_a   1.000
_cell.length_b   1.000
_cell.length_c   1.000
_cell.angle_alpha   90.00
_cell.angle_beta   90.00
_cell.angle_gamma   90.00
#
_symmetry.space_group_name_H-M   'P 1'
#
loop_
_entity.id
_entity.type
_entity.pdbx_description
1 polymer ?
#
loop_
_entity_poly.entity_id
_entity_poly.type
_entity_poly.pdbx_seq_one_letter_code
_entity_poly.pdbx_strand_id
1 'polypeptide(L)'
;MQYRNDRNGNPISLIGYGCMRFSKKGGAIDLEKAEKEIMRAYELGINYYDTAYTYPGSEEALGKILDKNNIRKNVKIATKLPQYLVKNSGQIDKYFEEELKRLRTDYIDYYLMHMFT
;
A
#
# COMPACT_ATOMS: atom_id res chain seq x y z
N MET A 1 1.01 -20.48 -3.46
CA MET A 1 1.50 -19.43 -2.53
C MET A 1 1.41 -19.96 -1.11
N GLN A 2 2.44 -19.73 -0.32
CA GLN A 2 2.43 -20.08 1.08
C GLN A 2 2.01 -18.88 1.94
N TYR A 3 1.33 -19.17 3.04
CA TYR A 3 0.81 -18.15 3.94
C TYR A 3 1.22 -18.44 5.38
N ARG A 4 1.26 -17.38 6.19
CA ARG A 4 1.32 -17.48 7.66
C ARG A 4 0.24 -16.59 8.23
N ASN A 5 -0.15 -16.82 9.46
CA ASN A 5 -1.17 -16.02 10.09
C ASN A 5 -0.54 -14.80 10.80
N ASP A 6 -1.24 -13.66 10.73
CA ASP A 6 -0.86 -12.49 11.51
C ASP A 6 -1.35 -12.66 12.96
N ARG A 7 -1.17 -11.62 13.78
CA ARG A 7 -1.56 -11.62 15.19
C ARG A 7 -3.04 -11.93 15.39
N ASN A 8 -3.88 -11.53 14.45
CA ASN A 8 -5.34 -11.70 14.53
C ASN A 8 -5.82 -12.98 13.84
N GLY A 9 -4.90 -13.83 13.41
CA GLY A 9 -5.25 -15.10 12.75
C GLY A 9 -5.55 -14.97 11.26
N ASN A 10 -5.34 -13.81 10.64
CA ASN A 10 -5.57 -13.61 9.22
C ASN A 10 -4.39 -14.15 8.40
N PRO A 11 -4.65 -14.90 7.32
CA PRO A 11 -3.54 -15.41 6.50
C PRO A 11 -2.88 -14.30 5.70
N ILE A 12 -1.55 -14.26 5.74
CA ILE A 12 -0.73 -13.34 4.97
C ILE A 12 0.21 -14.15 4.11
N SER A 13 0.32 -13.80 2.82
CA SER A 13 1.27 -14.46 1.93
C SER A 13 2.70 -14.25 2.45
N LEU A 14 3.56 -15.26 2.31
CA LEU A 14 4.96 -15.15 2.73
C LEU A 14 5.72 -14.13 1.89
N ILE A 15 5.29 -13.93 0.64
CA ILE A 15 5.87 -12.93 -0.25
C ILE A 15 4.92 -11.74 -0.31
N GLY A 16 5.43 -10.54 -0.03
CA GLY A 16 4.71 -9.30 -0.18
C GLY A 16 5.06 -8.61 -1.50
N TYR A 17 4.20 -7.72 -1.96
CA TYR A 17 4.45 -6.91 -3.14
C TYR A 17 4.86 -5.49 -2.70
N GLY A 18 6.08 -5.09 -3.02
CA GLY A 18 6.58 -3.75 -2.73
C GLY A 18 6.17 -2.76 -3.81
N CYS A 19 5.49 -1.68 -3.40
CA CYS A 19 4.95 -0.68 -4.33
C CYS A 19 5.85 0.56 -4.45
N MET A 20 7.12 0.42 -4.16
CA MET A 20 8.05 1.55 -4.18
C MET A 20 8.45 1.95 -5.61
N ARG A 21 8.60 0.98 -6.49
CA ARG A 21 9.21 1.18 -7.81
C ARG A 21 8.31 0.74 -8.95
N PHE A 22 7.13 1.35 -9.05
CA PHE A 22 6.31 1.14 -10.24
C PHE A 22 6.99 1.72 -11.47
N SER A 23 6.78 1.09 -12.62
CA SER A 23 7.26 1.62 -13.90
C SER A 23 6.64 2.97 -14.18
N LYS A 24 7.41 3.87 -14.80
CA LYS A 24 6.97 5.23 -15.08
C LYS A 24 6.87 5.49 -16.58
N LYS A 25 5.94 6.37 -16.93
CA LYS A 25 5.73 6.83 -18.29
C LYS A 25 5.58 8.36 -18.24
N GLY A 26 6.48 9.07 -18.90
CA GLY A 26 6.45 10.54 -18.90
C GLY A 26 6.61 11.17 -17.52
N GLY A 27 7.38 10.57 -16.62
CA GLY A 27 7.61 11.09 -15.28
C GLY A 27 6.56 10.69 -14.23
N ALA A 28 5.45 10.10 -14.66
CA ALA A 28 4.40 9.62 -13.76
C ALA A 28 4.34 8.09 -13.79
N ILE A 29 3.72 7.48 -12.77
CA ILE A 29 3.55 6.03 -12.74
C ILE A 29 2.71 5.59 -13.93
N ASP A 30 3.18 4.55 -14.64
CA ASP A 30 2.41 3.92 -15.70
C ASP A 30 1.32 3.04 -15.06
N LEU A 31 0.12 3.60 -14.93
CA LEU A 31 -0.99 2.93 -14.24
C LEU A 31 -1.42 1.63 -14.92
N GLU A 32 -1.37 1.58 -16.24
CA GLU A 32 -1.72 0.37 -16.99
C GLU A 32 -0.76 -0.78 -16.66
N LYS A 33 0.54 -0.48 -16.67
CA LYS A 33 1.56 -1.47 -16.36
C LYS A 33 1.52 -1.86 -14.88
N ALA A 34 1.35 -0.88 -13.99
CA ALA A 34 1.22 -1.11 -12.56
C ALA A 34 0.02 -2.01 -12.26
N GLU A 35 -1.11 -1.78 -12.93
CA GLU A 35 -2.30 -2.62 -12.75
C GLU A 35 -2.04 -4.06 -13.18
N LYS A 36 -1.38 -4.27 -14.31
CA LYS A 36 -1.04 -5.61 -14.77
C LYS A 36 -0.14 -6.34 -13.76
N GLU A 37 0.84 -5.64 -13.23
CA GLU A 37 1.77 -6.19 -12.25
C GLU A 37 1.06 -6.56 -10.93
N ILE A 38 0.24 -5.66 -10.41
CA ILE A 38 -0.52 -5.89 -9.17
C ILE A 38 -1.52 -7.03 -9.36
N MET A 39 -2.26 -7.04 -10.46
CA MET A 39 -3.25 -8.09 -10.71
C MET A 39 -2.59 -9.44 -10.93
N ARG A 40 -1.42 -9.47 -11.56
CA ARG A 40 -0.66 -10.70 -11.70
C ARG A 40 -0.21 -11.24 -10.33
N ALA A 41 0.29 -10.36 -9.47
CA ALA A 41 0.66 -10.73 -8.12
C ALA A 41 -0.55 -11.27 -7.35
N TYR A 42 -1.69 -10.60 -7.49
CA TYR A 42 -2.93 -11.01 -6.84
C TYR A 42 -3.38 -12.40 -7.31
N GLU A 43 -3.32 -12.65 -8.62
CA GLU A 43 -3.67 -13.97 -9.18
C GLU A 43 -2.75 -15.07 -8.67
N LEU A 44 -1.49 -14.74 -8.39
CA LEU A 44 -0.52 -15.69 -7.83
C LEU A 44 -0.71 -15.91 -6.33
N GLY A 45 -1.67 -15.24 -5.71
CA GLY A 45 -2.00 -15.42 -4.29
C GLY A 45 -1.31 -14.45 -3.35
N ILE A 46 -0.60 -13.44 -3.86
CA ILE A 46 0.01 -12.42 -3.01
C ILE A 46 -1.09 -11.52 -2.47
N ASN A 47 -1.24 -11.46 -1.15
CA ASN A 47 -2.27 -10.65 -0.50
C ASN A 47 -1.72 -9.60 0.45
N TYR A 48 -0.43 -9.30 0.38
CA TYR A 48 0.24 -8.30 1.20
C TYR A 48 0.92 -7.28 0.28
N TYR A 49 0.52 -6.00 0.38
CA TYR A 49 1.03 -4.94 -0.47
C TYR A 49 1.61 -3.83 0.40
N ASP A 50 2.87 -3.49 0.18
CA ASP A 50 3.64 -2.57 1.00
C ASP A 50 3.88 -1.26 0.24
N THR A 51 3.47 -0.14 0.83
CA THR A 51 3.66 1.19 0.27
C THR A 51 4.08 2.17 1.37
N ALA A 52 4.16 3.46 1.06
CA ALA A 52 4.49 4.50 2.02
C ALA A 52 4.04 5.86 1.51
N TYR A 53 3.79 6.78 2.44
CA TYR A 53 3.44 8.16 2.13
C TYR A 53 4.46 8.80 1.18
N THR A 54 5.74 8.51 1.38
CA THR A 54 6.84 9.15 0.65
C THR A 54 7.23 8.45 -0.65
N TYR A 55 6.59 7.34 -1.01
CA TYR A 55 6.81 6.74 -2.32
C TYR A 55 5.97 7.49 -3.35
N PRO A 56 6.60 8.27 -4.27
CA PRO A 56 5.84 9.19 -5.13
C PRO A 56 4.75 8.48 -5.95
N GLY A 57 3.50 8.86 -5.72
CA GLY A 57 2.36 8.32 -6.45
C GLY A 57 1.96 6.89 -6.12
N SER A 58 2.71 6.22 -5.23
CA SER A 58 2.50 4.79 -4.96
C SER A 58 1.17 4.50 -4.28
N GLU A 59 0.83 5.26 -3.22
CA GLU A 59 -0.43 5.05 -2.51
C GLU A 59 -1.63 5.31 -3.42
N GLU A 60 -1.58 6.36 -4.22
CA GLU A 60 -2.64 6.71 -5.16
C GLU A 60 -2.81 5.63 -6.23
N ALA A 61 -1.71 5.13 -6.79
CA ALA A 61 -1.75 4.09 -7.81
C ALA A 61 -2.31 2.78 -7.25
N LEU A 62 -1.82 2.35 -6.10
CA LEU A 62 -2.31 1.14 -5.45
C LEU A 62 -3.80 1.24 -5.12
N GLY A 63 -4.21 2.37 -4.52
CA GLY A 63 -5.61 2.59 -4.16
C GLY A 63 -6.53 2.57 -5.37
N LYS A 64 -6.13 3.23 -6.45
CA LYS A 64 -6.90 3.29 -7.69
C LYS A 64 -7.09 1.90 -8.31
N ILE A 65 -6.03 1.10 -8.33
CA ILE A 65 -6.05 -0.23 -8.92
C ILE A 65 -6.91 -1.18 -8.08
N LEU A 66 -6.75 -1.18 -6.76
CA LEU A 66 -7.54 -2.04 -5.88
C LEU A 66 -9.02 -1.68 -5.90
N ASP A 67 -9.34 -0.39 -5.95
CA ASP A 67 -10.71 0.10 -6.01
C ASP A 67 -11.36 -0.29 -7.35
N LYS A 68 -10.67 -0.04 -8.46
CA LYS A 68 -11.15 -0.37 -9.80
C LYS A 68 -11.48 -1.86 -9.95
N ASN A 69 -10.68 -2.72 -9.34
CA ASN A 69 -10.85 -4.17 -9.42
C ASN A 69 -11.67 -4.74 -8.27
N ASN A 70 -12.11 -3.90 -7.34
CA ASN A 70 -12.95 -4.27 -6.21
C ASN A 70 -12.37 -5.41 -5.34
N ILE A 71 -11.06 -5.33 -5.08
CA ILE A 71 -10.36 -6.38 -4.33
C ILE A 71 -9.73 -5.88 -3.02
N ARG A 72 -10.03 -4.64 -2.60
CA ARG A 72 -9.43 -4.06 -1.38
C ARG A 72 -9.55 -4.98 -0.16
N LYS A 73 -10.72 -5.54 0.06
CA LYS A 73 -10.99 -6.39 1.23
C LYS A 73 -10.32 -7.76 1.17
N ASN A 74 -9.80 -8.15 0.02
CA ASN A 74 -9.15 -9.44 -0.17
C ASN A 74 -7.64 -9.37 0.03
N VAL A 75 -7.10 -8.18 0.28
CA VAL A 75 -5.67 -7.96 0.43
C VAL A 75 -5.38 -7.18 1.71
N LYS A 76 -4.12 -7.21 2.14
CA LYS A 76 -3.62 -6.45 3.27
C LYS A 76 -2.73 -5.33 2.75
N ILE A 77 -2.95 -4.11 3.23
CA ILE A 77 -2.11 -2.98 2.90
C ILE A 77 -1.29 -2.59 4.12
N ALA A 78 0.02 -2.48 3.92
CA ALA A 78 0.92 -1.85 4.86
C ALA A 78 1.37 -0.54 4.26
N THR A 79 1.23 0.55 5.01
CA THR A 79 1.82 1.82 4.61
C THR A 79 2.58 2.42 5.80
N LYS A 80 3.23 3.55 5.58
CA LYS A 80 4.17 4.08 6.55
C LYS A 80 3.88 5.55 6.84
N LEU A 81 3.87 5.88 8.13
CA LEU A 81 3.81 7.27 8.59
C LEU A 81 5.17 7.92 8.31
N PRO A 82 5.18 9.11 7.66
CA PRO A 82 6.44 9.84 7.45
C PRO A 82 6.86 10.52 8.76
N GLN A 83 7.38 9.75 9.70
CA GLN A 83 7.68 10.20 11.06
C GLN A 83 8.54 11.46 11.09
N TYR A 84 9.52 11.56 10.20
CA TYR A 84 10.44 12.68 10.15
C TYR A 84 9.77 13.99 9.70
N LEU A 85 8.57 13.94 9.15
CA LEU A 85 7.78 15.12 8.79
C LEU A 85 6.81 15.52 9.90
N VAL A 86 6.60 14.65 10.89
CA VAL A 86 5.63 14.87 11.97
C VAL A 86 6.27 15.78 13.03
N LYS A 87 5.62 16.92 13.29
CA LYS A 87 6.10 17.90 14.28
C LYS A 87 5.27 17.91 15.57
N ASN A 88 4.06 17.37 15.53
CA ASN A 88 3.19 17.26 16.69
C ASN A 88 2.20 16.13 16.49
N SER A 89 1.51 15.71 17.56
CA SER A 89 0.60 14.57 17.50
C SER A 89 -0.61 14.77 16.59
N GLY A 90 -1.06 16.00 16.40
CA GLY A 90 -2.18 16.27 15.48
C GLY A 90 -1.85 15.99 14.04
N GLN A 91 -0.58 16.07 13.66
CA GLN A 91 -0.15 15.75 12.30
C GLN A 91 -0.18 14.26 12.00
N ILE A 92 -0.09 13.40 13.00
CA ILE A 92 -0.19 11.95 12.79
C ILE A 92 -1.56 11.62 12.18
N ASP A 93 -2.63 12.15 12.76
CA ASP A 93 -3.98 11.93 12.24
C ASP A 93 -4.15 12.54 10.84
N LYS A 94 -3.57 13.68 10.60
CA LYS A 94 -3.63 14.36 9.31
C LYS A 94 -2.99 13.52 8.20
N TYR A 95 -1.80 12.98 8.44
CA TYR A 95 -1.13 12.10 7.47
C TYR A 95 -1.89 10.81 7.26
N PHE A 96 -2.41 10.22 8.33
CA PHE A 96 -3.20 9.00 8.24
C PHE A 96 -4.45 9.21 7.39
N GLU A 97 -5.19 10.29 7.63
CA GLU A 97 -6.38 10.63 6.84
C GLU A 97 -6.05 10.83 5.36
N GLU A 98 -4.93 11.49 5.08
CA GLU A 98 -4.48 11.71 3.71
C GLU A 98 -4.13 10.40 3.02
N GLU A 99 -3.48 9.48 3.74
CA GLU A 99 -3.13 8.16 3.20
C GLU A 99 -4.38 7.33 2.90
N LEU A 100 -5.40 7.40 3.75
CA LEU A 100 -6.68 6.75 3.49
C LEU A 100 -7.32 7.27 2.20
N LYS A 101 -7.28 8.57 1.98
CA LYS A 101 -7.80 9.17 0.75
C LYS A 101 -7.05 8.71 -0.49
N ARG A 102 -5.73 8.69 -0.42
CA ARG A 102 -4.89 8.23 -1.52
C ARG A 102 -5.18 6.77 -1.87
N LEU A 103 -5.29 5.93 -0.86
CA LEU A 103 -5.53 4.50 -1.00
C LEU A 103 -6.99 4.16 -1.28
N ARG A 104 -7.89 5.16 -1.25
CA ARG A 104 -9.33 4.99 -1.48
C ARG A 104 -9.95 3.91 -0.60
N THR A 105 -9.58 3.93 0.67
CA THR A 105 -10.02 2.94 1.65
C THR A 105 -10.33 3.64 2.97
N ASP A 106 -11.12 3.00 3.81
CA ASP A 106 -11.42 3.52 5.14
C ASP A 106 -10.59 2.86 6.24
N TYR A 107 -9.66 1.98 5.86
CA TYR A 107 -8.80 1.31 6.83
C TYR A 107 -7.47 0.91 6.21
N ILE A 108 -6.45 0.81 7.08
CA ILE A 108 -5.11 0.31 6.75
C ILE A 108 -4.85 -0.88 7.66
N ASP A 109 -4.34 -1.96 7.10
CA ASP A 109 -4.11 -3.20 7.88
C ASP A 109 -2.88 -3.10 8.77
N TYR A 110 -1.79 -2.50 8.26
CA TYR A 110 -0.56 -2.31 9.04
C TYR A 110 -0.03 -0.91 8.80
N TYR A 111 0.16 -0.16 9.89
CA TYR A 111 0.66 1.21 9.83
C TYR A 111 2.01 1.27 10.53
N LEU A 112 3.05 1.52 9.76
CA LEU A 112 4.43 1.47 10.22
C LEU A 112 5.02 2.88 10.30
N MET A 113 6.05 3.05 11.12
CA MET A 113 6.80 4.29 11.15
C MET A 113 7.92 4.21 10.11
N HIS A 114 8.01 5.24 9.27
CA HIS A 114 9.03 5.29 8.23
C HIS A 114 10.29 5.93 8.81
N MET A 115 11.22 5.09 9.22
CA MET A 115 12.47 5.54 9.82
C MET A 115 13.49 5.82 8.72
N PHE A 116 14.11 6.99 8.80
CA PHE A 116 15.26 7.32 7.97
C PHE A 116 16.53 6.89 8.70
N THR A 117 17.31 6.09 8.03
CA THR A 117 18.63 5.69 8.54
C THR A 117 19.72 6.26 7.64
#